data_7bbd1a918096ecf278d178364117fd4d
#
_entry.id   7bbd1a918096ecf278d178364117fd4d
#
_cell.length_a   1.000
_cell.length_b   1.000
_cell.length_c   1.000
_cell.angle_alpha   90.00
_cell.angle_beta   90.00
_cell.angle_gamma   90.00
#
_symmetry.space_group_name_H-M   'P 1'
#
loop_
_entity.id
_entity.type
_entity.pdbx_description
1 polymer ?
#
loop_
_entity_poly.entity_id
_entity_poly.type
_entity_poly.pdbx_seq_one_letter_code
_entity_poly.pdbx_strand_id
1 'polypeptide(L)'
;MKNANNRVERIHGWWIPARHYSAENLLYLHGGALNVGANVNALRRLHDLGFAVFIVSYRGYGLSDGKFPSERLLYADAEASWNYLVNQKKIEPHRIYIYGHSIGGAVAIDLAVRHPNAAGLIVESTFTSIIDVARLNPKYRLFPLDLIVHQRFESLSKVPYLRLPVLFLHGTNDQLIPDKMSRLLYKHTPHPKRLKLITGGGHNDSATVGGNAYLTAIADFVAVTSRAQSAVIDSKISE
;
A
#
# COMPACT_ATOMS: atom_id res chain seq x y z
N MET A 1 -17.96 8.29 -6.77
CA MET A 1 -17.19 8.85 -7.93
C MET A 1 -18.05 8.78 -9.17
N LYS A 2 -17.89 9.69 -10.14
CA LYS A 2 -18.64 9.59 -11.40
C LYS A 2 -17.87 8.74 -12.41
N ASN A 3 -18.56 7.78 -13.06
CA ASN A 3 -18.00 6.98 -14.15
C ASN A 3 -18.11 7.70 -15.50
N ALA A 4 -17.63 7.05 -16.58
CA ALA A 4 -17.69 7.62 -17.95
C ALA A 4 -19.10 8.00 -18.40
N ASN A 5 -20.12 7.39 -17.83
CA ASN A 5 -21.55 7.66 -18.13
C ASN A 5 -22.17 8.65 -17.11
N ASN A 6 -21.36 9.40 -16.37
CA ASN A 6 -21.77 10.38 -15.34
C ASN A 6 -22.58 9.77 -14.17
N ARG A 7 -22.61 8.46 -14.02
CA ARG A 7 -23.23 7.77 -12.87
C ARG A 7 -22.30 7.79 -11.67
N VAL A 8 -22.87 7.97 -10.48
CA VAL A 8 -22.13 7.87 -9.20
C VAL A 8 -21.88 6.40 -8.93
N GLU A 9 -20.62 6.02 -8.82
CA GLU A 9 -20.19 4.70 -8.35
C GLU A 9 -19.70 4.80 -6.91
N ARG A 10 -20.09 3.85 -6.09
CA ARG A 10 -19.76 3.77 -4.66
C ARG A 10 -18.72 2.70 -4.45
N ILE A 11 -17.76 2.96 -3.59
CA ILE A 11 -16.83 1.96 -3.06
C ILE A 11 -17.21 1.61 -1.64
N HIS A 12 -17.20 0.32 -1.32
CA HIS A 12 -17.47 -0.20 0.01
C HIS A 12 -16.16 -0.33 0.79
N GLY A 13 -16.18 0.07 2.05
CA GLY A 13 -15.01 -0.04 2.92
C GLY A 13 -15.38 -0.24 4.38
N TRP A 14 -14.42 -0.68 5.17
CA TRP A 14 -14.52 -0.81 6.62
C TRP A 14 -13.60 0.19 7.29
N TRP A 15 -14.18 0.91 8.24
CA TRP A 15 -13.44 1.74 9.20
C TRP A 15 -13.38 1.02 10.54
N ILE A 16 -12.19 0.66 10.98
CA ILE A 16 -11.91 0.01 12.25
C ILE A 16 -11.21 1.05 13.13
N PRO A 17 -11.91 1.65 14.09
CA PRO A 17 -11.33 2.69 14.95
C PRO A 17 -10.27 2.08 15.86
N ALA A 18 -9.22 2.84 16.14
CA ALA A 18 -8.20 2.44 17.10
C ALA A 18 -8.78 2.44 18.53
N ARG A 19 -8.10 1.74 19.43
CA ARG A 19 -8.45 1.72 20.86
C ARG A 19 -8.17 3.04 21.57
N HIS A 20 -7.23 3.84 21.04
CA HIS A 20 -6.81 5.12 21.62
C HIS A 20 -6.96 6.24 20.59
N TYR A 21 -7.43 7.41 21.03
CA TYR A 21 -7.67 8.57 20.14
C TYR A 21 -6.40 9.11 19.48
N SER A 22 -5.26 9.02 20.16
CA SER A 22 -3.94 9.47 19.64
C SER A 22 -3.29 8.53 18.64
N ALA A 23 -3.95 7.41 18.28
CA ALA A 23 -3.41 6.41 17.40
C ALA A 23 -3.21 6.94 15.98
N GLU A 24 -2.21 6.37 15.29
CA GLU A 24 -1.98 6.58 13.87
C GLU A 24 -3.06 5.89 13.03
N ASN A 25 -3.25 6.37 11.82
CA ASN A 25 -4.26 5.85 10.91
C ASN A 25 -3.57 5.12 9.74
N LEU A 26 -4.19 4.08 9.25
CA LEU A 26 -3.65 3.27 8.17
C LEU A 26 -4.69 3.07 7.08
N LEU A 27 -4.38 3.54 5.87
CA LEU A 27 -5.13 3.22 4.66
C LEU A 27 -4.57 1.95 4.06
N TYR A 28 -5.35 0.86 4.13
CA TYR A 28 -4.96 -0.46 3.64
C TYR A 28 -5.49 -0.70 2.22
N LEU A 29 -4.57 -0.87 1.28
CA LEU A 29 -4.84 -1.17 -0.13
C LEU A 29 -4.51 -2.65 -0.41
N HIS A 30 -5.56 -3.45 -0.61
CA HIS A 30 -5.45 -4.91 -0.67
C HIS A 30 -4.93 -5.45 -2.01
N GLY A 31 -4.55 -6.72 -2.04
CA GLY A 31 -4.12 -7.45 -3.23
C GLY A 31 -5.25 -7.78 -4.22
N GLY A 32 -4.90 -8.21 -5.43
CA GLY A 32 -5.82 -8.33 -6.56
C GLY A 32 -6.88 -9.43 -6.50
N ALA A 33 -6.70 -10.48 -5.70
CA ALA A 33 -7.61 -11.62 -5.66
C ALA A 33 -8.61 -11.59 -4.50
N LEU A 34 -8.60 -10.54 -3.68
CA LEU A 34 -9.26 -10.54 -2.38
C LEU A 34 -10.20 -9.33 -2.24
N ASN A 35 -11.27 -9.52 -1.48
CA ASN A 35 -12.13 -8.44 -0.99
C ASN A 35 -11.75 -8.07 0.45
N VAL A 36 -12.45 -7.08 1.03
CA VAL A 36 -12.23 -6.63 2.42
C VAL A 36 -12.27 -7.80 3.40
N GLY A 37 -13.23 -8.71 3.27
CA GLY A 37 -13.43 -9.84 4.19
C GLY A 37 -12.26 -10.84 4.24
N ALA A 38 -11.55 -11.04 3.13
CA ALA A 38 -10.39 -11.92 3.08
C ALA A 38 -9.16 -11.35 3.79
N ASN A 39 -9.17 -10.07 4.15
CA ASN A 39 -8.05 -9.40 4.82
C ASN A 39 -8.18 -9.31 6.35
N VAL A 40 -9.19 -9.91 6.96
CA VAL A 40 -9.51 -9.78 8.40
C VAL A 40 -8.29 -10.05 9.30
N ASN A 41 -7.48 -11.07 8.99
CA ASN A 41 -6.30 -11.38 9.80
C ASN A 41 -5.21 -10.29 9.69
N ALA A 42 -5.03 -9.70 8.51
CA ALA A 42 -4.10 -8.58 8.33
C ALA A 42 -4.60 -7.34 9.08
N LEU A 43 -5.89 -7.02 8.94
CA LEU A 43 -6.52 -5.87 9.62
C LEU A 43 -6.43 -6.00 11.15
N ARG A 44 -6.69 -7.22 11.69
CA ARG A 44 -6.56 -7.49 13.13
C ARG A 44 -5.15 -7.23 13.61
N ARG A 45 -4.13 -7.76 12.92
CA ARG A 45 -2.73 -7.55 13.30
C ARG A 45 -2.35 -6.06 13.33
N LEU A 46 -2.76 -5.31 12.31
CA LEU A 46 -2.49 -3.87 12.23
C LEU A 46 -3.26 -3.08 13.31
N HIS A 47 -4.51 -3.46 13.57
CA HIS A 47 -5.29 -2.88 14.66
C HIS A 47 -4.68 -3.20 16.05
N ASP A 48 -4.17 -4.41 16.26
CA ASP A 48 -3.51 -4.80 17.50
C ASP A 48 -2.15 -4.09 17.70
N LEU A 49 -1.51 -3.62 16.61
CA LEU A 49 -0.36 -2.70 16.66
C LEU A 49 -0.77 -1.26 17.05
N GLY A 50 -2.06 -0.98 17.18
CA GLY A 50 -2.58 0.32 17.64
C GLY A 50 -3.13 1.22 16.55
N PHE A 51 -3.15 0.82 15.26
CA PHE A 51 -3.70 1.64 14.19
C PHE A 51 -5.23 1.70 14.22
N ALA A 52 -5.79 2.86 13.85
CA ALA A 52 -7.08 2.89 13.21
C ALA A 52 -6.90 2.45 11.75
N VAL A 53 -7.70 1.51 11.26
CA VAL A 53 -7.51 0.93 9.93
C VAL A 53 -8.70 1.23 9.03
N PHE A 54 -8.43 1.76 7.84
CA PHE A 54 -9.42 1.92 6.79
C PHE A 54 -9.03 1.06 5.59
N ILE A 55 -9.91 0.16 5.19
CA ILE A 55 -9.76 -0.69 4.01
C ILE A 55 -10.95 -0.51 3.11
N VAL A 56 -10.72 -0.52 1.81
CA VAL A 56 -11.78 -0.48 0.79
C VAL A 56 -11.68 -1.67 -0.17
N SER A 57 -12.80 -2.13 -0.68
CA SER A 57 -12.85 -2.95 -1.89
C SER A 57 -12.82 -2.04 -3.10
N TYR A 58 -11.89 -2.25 -4.01
CA TYR A 58 -11.88 -1.51 -5.28
C TYR A 58 -13.16 -1.79 -6.10
N ARG A 59 -13.49 -0.87 -7.02
CA ARG A 59 -14.58 -1.12 -7.97
C ARG A 59 -14.39 -2.44 -8.71
N GLY A 60 -15.48 -3.20 -8.82
CA GLY A 60 -15.46 -4.57 -9.35
C GLY A 60 -15.12 -5.65 -8.33
N TYR A 61 -14.85 -5.28 -7.06
CA TYR A 61 -14.62 -6.23 -5.96
C TYR A 61 -15.68 -6.10 -4.85
N GLY A 62 -16.03 -7.23 -4.27
CA GLY A 62 -16.89 -7.30 -3.08
C GLY A 62 -18.24 -6.60 -3.26
N LEU A 63 -18.54 -5.63 -2.39
CA LEU A 63 -19.76 -4.83 -2.40
C LEU A 63 -19.61 -3.47 -3.09
N SER A 64 -18.46 -3.20 -3.70
CA SER A 64 -18.24 -1.98 -4.48
C SER A 64 -18.91 -2.07 -5.85
N ASP A 65 -19.39 -0.93 -6.35
CA ASP A 65 -19.93 -0.82 -7.71
C ASP A 65 -18.87 -1.13 -8.77
N GLY A 66 -19.29 -1.17 -10.04
CA GLY A 66 -18.41 -1.45 -11.18
C GLY A 66 -18.32 -2.94 -11.53
N LYS A 67 -17.78 -3.23 -12.72
CA LYS A 67 -17.72 -4.61 -13.24
C LYS A 67 -16.30 -5.15 -13.36
N PHE A 68 -15.38 -4.33 -13.83
CA PHE A 68 -14.00 -4.74 -14.10
C PHE A 68 -13.01 -3.73 -13.52
N PRO A 69 -12.09 -4.19 -12.66
CA PRO A 69 -11.02 -3.34 -12.16
C PRO A 69 -10.05 -2.99 -13.30
N SER A 70 -9.46 -1.81 -13.24
CA SER A 70 -8.38 -1.38 -14.11
C SER A 70 -7.38 -0.55 -13.32
N GLU A 71 -6.15 -0.46 -13.79
CA GLU A 71 -5.10 0.35 -13.15
C GLU A 71 -5.61 1.76 -12.81
N ARG A 72 -6.20 2.44 -13.79
CA ARG A 72 -6.78 3.77 -13.61
C ARG A 72 -7.87 3.81 -12.54
N LEU A 73 -8.72 2.78 -12.47
CA LEU A 73 -9.80 2.71 -11.49
C LEU A 73 -9.25 2.44 -10.08
N LEU A 74 -8.25 1.56 -9.93
CA LEU A 74 -7.62 1.30 -8.64
C LEU A 74 -6.95 2.56 -8.08
N TYR A 75 -6.24 3.32 -8.92
CA TYR A 75 -5.66 4.61 -8.51
C TYR A 75 -6.73 5.62 -8.09
N ALA A 76 -7.82 5.70 -8.83
CA ALA A 76 -8.93 6.58 -8.50
C ALA A 76 -9.66 6.17 -7.22
N ASP A 77 -9.79 4.87 -6.94
CA ASP A 77 -10.41 4.35 -5.71
C ASP A 77 -9.52 4.60 -4.48
N ALA A 78 -8.19 4.46 -4.64
CA ALA A 78 -7.23 4.83 -3.60
C ALA A 78 -7.29 6.32 -3.29
N GLU A 79 -7.37 7.18 -4.31
CA GLU A 79 -7.54 8.63 -4.16
C GLU A 79 -8.85 8.98 -3.44
N ALA A 80 -9.95 8.34 -3.80
CA ALA A 80 -11.23 8.55 -3.12
C ALA A 80 -11.17 8.13 -1.65
N SER A 81 -10.45 7.05 -1.35
CA SER A 81 -10.24 6.55 0.00
C SER A 81 -9.40 7.51 0.84
N TRP A 82 -8.34 8.05 0.27
CA TRP A 82 -7.53 9.11 0.89
C TRP A 82 -8.37 10.35 1.18
N ASN A 83 -9.11 10.84 0.19
CA ASN A 83 -9.99 12.00 0.34
C ASN A 83 -11.08 11.78 1.37
N TYR A 84 -11.59 10.56 1.54
CA TYR A 84 -12.53 10.22 2.60
C TYR A 84 -11.88 10.38 3.99
N LEU A 85 -10.67 9.89 4.18
CA LEU A 85 -9.95 10.03 5.46
C LEU A 85 -9.67 11.50 5.78
N VAL A 86 -9.15 12.26 4.83
CA VAL A 86 -8.77 13.66 5.04
C VAL A 86 -10.00 14.57 5.16
N ASN A 87 -10.95 14.46 4.23
CA ASN A 87 -12.03 15.45 4.13
C ASN A 87 -13.27 15.08 4.94
N GLN A 88 -13.58 13.78 5.11
CA GLN A 88 -14.77 13.34 5.84
C GLN A 88 -14.43 12.93 7.28
N LYS A 89 -13.34 12.18 7.47
CA LYS A 89 -12.87 11.80 8.81
C LYS A 89 -12.05 12.89 9.48
N LYS A 90 -11.64 13.93 8.74
CA LYS A 90 -10.83 15.06 9.24
C LYS A 90 -9.51 14.63 9.86
N ILE A 91 -8.91 13.57 9.28
CA ILE A 91 -7.62 13.07 9.72
C ILE A 91 -6.52 13.85 9.02
N GLU A 92 -5.58 14.39 9.79
CA GLU A 92 -4.44 15.10 9.25
C GLU A 92 -3.56 14.17 8.39
N PRO A 93 -3.16 14.58 7.17
CA PRO A 93 -2.35 13.77 6.25
C PRO A 93 -1.12 13.13 6.90
N HIS A 94 -0.41 13.88 7.74
CA HIS A 94 0.79 13.42 8.44
C HIS A 94 0.53 12.34 9.52
N ARG A 95 -0.73 11.98 9.77
CA ARG A 95 -1.16 10.89 10.64
C ARG A 95 -1.73 9.70 9.87
N ILE A 96 -1.58 9.68 8.55
CA ILE A 96 -2.07 8.58 7.69
C ILE A 96 -0.88 7.85 7.09
N TYR A 97 -0.71 6.59 7.45
CA TYR A 97 0.17 5.65 6.75
C TYR A 97 -0.57 5.00 5.59
N ILE A 98 0.09 4.92 4.45
CA ILE A 98 -0.43 4.20 3.27
C ILE A 98 0.19 2.81 3.29
N TYR A 99 -0.63 1.77 3.29
CA TYR A 99 -0.17 0.39 3.27
C TYR A 99 -0.71 -0.32 2.03
N GLY A 100 0.16 -1.01 1.28
CA GLY A 100 -0.25 -1.78 0.11
C GLY A 100 0.38 -3.16 0.05
N HIS A 101 -0.45 -4.17 -0.22
CA HIS A 101 -0.03 -5.55 -0.41
C HIS A 101 -0.18 -5.96 -1.88
N SER A 102 0.84 -6.61 -2.46
CA SER A 102 0.81 -7.12 -3.83
C SER A 102 0.47 -6.00 -4.83
N ILE A 103 -0.58 -6.12 -5.67
CA ILE A 103 -1.05 -5.05 -6.56
C ILE A 103 -1.43 -3.78 -5.79
N GLY A 104 -1.96 -3.92 -4.56
CA GLY A 104 -2.22 -2.80 -3.67
C GLY A 104 -0.94 -2.03 -3.30
N GLY A 105 0.23 -2.69 -3.32
CA GLY A 105 1.53 -2.04 -3.14
C GLY A 105 1.87 -1.08 -4.29
N ALA A 106 1.58 -1.47 -5.54
CA ALA A 106 1.74 -0.58 -6.69
C ALA A 106 0.76 0.59 -6.64
N VAL A 107 -0.48 0.35 -6.18
CA VAL A 107 -1.48 1.40 -5.96
C VAL A 107 -1.04 2.35 -4.83
N ALA A 108 -0.48 1.81 -3.75
CA ALA A 108 0.04 2.57 -2.62
C ALA A 108 1.22 3.47 -3.02
N ILE A 109 2.14 2.98 -3.85
CA ILE A 109 3.25 3.76 -4.39
C ILE A 109 2.72 4.94 -5.22
N ASP A 110 1.75 4.70 -6.12
CA ASP A 110 1.13 5.76 -6.92
C ASP A 110 0.47 6.83 -6.04
N LEU A 111 -0.30 6.40 -5.05
CA LEU A 111 -0.95 7.31 -4.11
C LEU A 111 0.07 8.12 -3.30
N ALA A 112 1.14 7.49 -2.81
CA ALA A 112 2.16 8.13 -2.00
C ALA A 112 2.97 9.19 -2.78
N VAL A 113 3.21 8.99 -4.07
CA VAL A 113 3.83 10.02 -4.93
C VAL A 113 2.96 11.28 -5.00
N ARG A 114 1.63 11.13 -5.02
CA ARG A 114 0.68 12.25 -5.06
C ARG A 114 0.43 12.91 -3.69
N HIS A 115 0.69 12.18 -2.61
CA HIS A 115 0.47 12.64 -1.22
C HIS A 115 1.77 12.56 -0.40
N PRO A 116 2.78 13.40 -0.70
CA PRO A 116 4.09 13.38 -0.03
C PRO A 116 4.04 13.79 1.44
N ASN A 117 2.91 14.32 1.90
CA ASN A 117 2.65 14.73 3.29
C ASN A 117 2.01 13.60 4.13
N ALA A 118 1.82 12.39 3.58
CA ALA A 118 1.43 11.22 4.35
C ALA A 118 2.49 10.86 5.40
N ALA A 119 2.10 10.18 6.48
CA ALA A 119 2.98 9.75 7.57
C ALA A 119 4.12 8.85 7.09
N GLY A 120 3.82 7.96 6.16
CA GLY A 120 4.77 7.02 5.57
C GLY A 120 4.07 6.01 4.66
N LEU A 121 4.87 5.25 3.93
CA LEU A 121 4.42 4.21 3.02
C LEU A 121 4.96 2.85 3.48
N ILE A 122 4.09 1.86 3.57
CA ILE A 122 4.44 0.47 3.84
C ILE A 122 4.02 -0.37 2.63
N VAL A 123 4.97 -1.07 2.04
CA VAL A 123 4.77 -1.86 0.81
C VAL A 123 5.15 -3.30 1.07
N GLU A 124 4.19 -4.22 0.94
CA GLU A 124 4.40 -5.65 1.17
C GLU A 124 4.23 -6.44 -0.12
N SER A 125 5.22 -7.31 -0.43
CA SER A 125 5.18 -8.32 -1.49
C SER A 125 4.72 -7.75 -2.85
N THR A 126 5.20 -6.56 -3.22
CA THR A 126 4.85 -5.90 -4.48
C THR A 126 5.92 -6.08 -5.56
N PHE A 127 5.63 -5.60 -6.74
CA PHE A 127 6.41 -5.82 -7.97
C PHE A 127 6.87 -4.50 -8.60
N THR A 128 7.84 -4.61 -9.52
CA THR A 128 8.39 -3.49 -10.30
C THR A 128 7.42 -3.02 -11.39
N SER A 129 6.79 -3.97 -12.10
CA SER A 129 5.70 -3.76 -13.05
C SER A 129 4.96 -5.08 -13.32
N ILE A 130 3.73 -5.03 -13.85
CA ILE A 130 3.00 -6.23 -14.30
C ILE A 130 3.75 -6.93 -15.43
N ILE A 131 4.40 -6.19 -16.31
CA ILE A 131 5.21 -6.76 -17.40
C ILE A 131 6.39 -7.58 -16.83
N ASP A 132 7.07 -7.07 -15.79
CA ASP A 132 8.17 -7.80 -15.15
C ASP A 132 7.68 -9.08 -14.47
N VAL A 133 6.49 -9.06 -13.85
CA VAL A 133 5.86 -10.27 -13.30
C VAL A 133 5.54 -11.27 -14.42
N ALA A 134 4.94 -10.81 -15.51
CA ALA A 134 4.61 -11.68 -16.65
C ALA A 134 5.88 -12.32 -17.26
N ARG A 135 6.98 -11.58 -17.34
CA ARG A 135 8.28 -12.10 -17.85
C ARG A 135 8.92 -13.18 -16.98
N LEU A 136 8.45 -13.36 -15.72
CA LEU A 136 8.90 -14.49 -14.90
C LEU A 136 8.47 -15.84 -15.49
N ASN A 137 7.33 -15.88 -16.17
CA ASN A 137 6.87 -17.07 -16.85
C ASN A 137 7.54 -17.18 -18.22
N PRO A 138 8.35 -18.25 -18.49
CA PRO A 138 9.04 -18.43 -19.76
C PRO A 138 8.12 -18.41 -20.99
N LYS A 139 6.87 -18.85 -20.83
CA LYS A 139 5.87 -18.90 -21.91
C LYS A 139 5.56 -17.52 -22.50
N TYR A 140 5.66 -16.46 -21.69
CA TYR A 140 5.35 -15.10 -22.12
C TYR A 140 6.54 -14.34 -22.70
N ARG A 141 7.77 -14.90 -22.66
CA ARG A 141 8.98 -14.25 -23.18
C ARG A 141 8.95 -14.01 -24.68
N LEU A 142 8.19 -14.83 -25.43
CA LEU A 142 8.06 -14.73 -26.88
C LEU A 142 7.00 -13.70 -27.33
N PHE A 143 6.21 -13.15 -26.38
CA PHE A 143 5.16 -12.20 -26.70
C PHE A 143 5.68 -10.77 -26.55
N PRO A 144 5.24 -9.83 -27.40
CA PRO A 144 5.55 -8.41 -27.29
C PRO A 144 4.72 -7.76 -26.16
N LEU A 145 5.02 -8.13 -24.90
CA LEU A 145 4.24 -7.70 -23.70
C LEU A 145 4.08 -6.19 -23.62
N ASP A 146 5.10 -5.45 -24.04
CA ASP A 146 5.07 -3.98 -24.03
C ASP A 146 3.99 -3.39 -24.95
N LEU A 147 3.51 -4.14 -25.96
CA LEU A 147 2.46 -3.71 -26.88
C LEU A 147 1.05 -4.17 -26.46
N ILE A 148 0.95 -5.30 -25.75
CA ILE A 148 -0.34 -5.93 -25.42
C ILE A 148 -0.78 -5.72 -23.97
N VAL A 149 0.14 -5.44 -23.05
CA VAL A 149 -0.19 -5.21 -21.64
C VAL A 149 -0.44 -3.72 -21.41
N HIS A 150 -1.71 -3.35 -21.26
CA HIS A 150 -2.14 -1.97 -21.03
C HIS A 150 -2.19 -1.60 -19.53
N GLN A 151 -2.38 -2.59 -18.65
CA GLN A 151 -2.40 -2.42 -17.19
C GLN A 151 -1.00 -2.69 -16.64
N ARG A 152 -0.16 -1.68 -16.54
CA ARG A 152 1.29 -1.86 -16.32
C ARG A 152 1.69 -1.79 -14.87
N PHE A 153 1.06 -0.92 -14.06
CA PHE A 153 1.41 -0.67 -12.67
C PHE A 153 2.91 -0.45 -12.48
N GLU A 154 3.45 0.54 -13.16
CA GLU A 154 4.89 0.85 -13.23
C GLU A 154 5.43 1.38 -11.89
N SER A 155 5.62 0.50 -10.91
CA SER A 155 6.11 0.87 -9.58
C SER A 155 7.55 1.39 -9.63
N LEU A 156 8.41 0.74 -10.43
CA LEU A 156 9.83 1.07 -10.51
C LEU A 156 10.08 2.50 -11.02
N SER A 157 9.29 2.96 -11.99
CA SER A 157 9.38 4.32 -12.51
C SER A 157 8.88 5.38 -11.53
N LYS A 158 8.06 5.01 -10.55
CA LYS A 158 7.43 5.90 -9.58
C LYS A 158 8.22 6.07 -8.29
N VAL A 159 8.89 5.01 -7.79
CA VAL A 159 9.58 5.06 -6.50
C VAL A 159 10.67 6.15 -6.38
N PRO A 160 11.36 6.62 -7.45
CA PRO A 160 12.29 7.74 -7.34
C PRO A 160 11.64 9.07 -6.96
N TYR A 161 10.34 9.20 -7.13
CA TYR A 161 9.58 10.43 -6.81
C TYR A 161 8.96 10.43 -5.42
N LEU A 162 9.11 9.35 -4.64
CA LEU A 162 8.65 9.29 -3.26
C LEU A 162 9.40 10.29 -2.39
N ARG A 163 8.68 11.06 -1.58
CA ARG A 163 9.24 12.10 -0.69
C ARG A 163 8.87 11.90 0.77
N LEU A 164 8.39 10.72 1.11
CA LEU A 164 7.99 10.32 2.46
C LEU A 164 8.75 9.05 2.86
N PRO A 165 8.84 8.72 4.16
CA PRO A 165 9.48 7.50 4.62
C PRO A 165 8.83 6.23 4.04
N VAL A 166 9.64 5.24 3.67
CA VAL A 166 9.16 4.00 3.07
C VAL A 166 9.70 2.76 3.78
N LEU A 167 8.82 1.83 4.11
CA LEU A 167 9.14 0.48 4.55
C LEU A 167 8.71 -0.54 3.50
N PHE A 168 9.67 -1.31 2.98
CA PHE A 168 9.42 -2.50 2.17
C PHE A 168 9.47 -3.75 3.03
N LEU A 169 8.45 -4.61 2.89
CA LEU A 169 8.34 -5.93 3.52
C LEU A 169 8.23 -6.98 2.42
N HIS A 170 8.99 -8.09 2.51
CA HIS A 170 8.89 -9.16 1.51
C HIS A 170 9.33 -10.50 2.08
N GLY A 171 8.58 -11.54 1.75
CA GLY A 171 8.95 -12.92 2.07
C GLY A 171 10.00 -13.47 1.12
N THR A 172 11.06 -14.09 1.64
CA THR A 172 12.15 -14.60 0.77
C THR A 172 11.77 -15.85 -0.02
N ASN A 173 10.64 -16.48 0.31
CA ASN A 173 10.11 -17.65 -0.41
C ASN A 173 8.84 -17.32 -1.22
N ASP A 174 8.66 -16.06 -1.59
CA ASP A 174 7.57 -15.63 -2.45
C ASP A 174 7.77 -16.14 -3.88
N GLN A 175 6.96 -17.16 -4.24
CA GLN A 175 7.02 -17.81 -5.56
C GLN A 175 6.22 -17.06 -6.63
N LEU A 176 5.34 -16.15 -6.23
CA LEU A 176 4.53 -15.35 -7.16
C LEU A 176 5.27 -14.09 -7.59
N ILE A 177 5.80 -13.35 -6.62
CA ILE A 177 6.57 -12.12 -6.83
C ILE A 177 7.90 -12.26 -6.08
N PRO A 178 9.01 -12.54 -6.75
CA PRO A 178 10.30 -12.72 -6.08
C PRO A 178 10.75 -11.46 -5.32
N ASP A 179 11.37 -11.63 -4.16
CA ASP A 179 11.84 -10.56 -3.28
C ASP A 179 12.85 -9.62 -3.96
N LYS A 180 13.52 -10.07 -5.03
CA LYS A 180 14.39 -9.25 -5.87
C LYS A 180 13.67 -8.01 -6.42
N MET A 181 12.34 -8.05 -6.62
CA MET A 181 11.58 -6.90 -7.08
C MET A 181 11.50 -5.83 -5.97
N SER A 182 11.21 -6.20 -4.72
CA SER A 182 11.26 -5.25 -3.60
C SER A 182 12.67 -4.71 -3.34
N ARG A 183 13.71 -5.53 -3.50
CA ARG A 183 15.11 -5.07 -3.42
C ARG A 183 15.41 -4.01 -4.49
N LEU A 184 14.87 -4.19 -5.71
CA LEU A 184 15.07 -3.23 -6.80
C LEU A 184 14.29 -1.93 -6.54
N LEU A 185 13.04 -2.01 -6.09
CA LEU A 185 12.26 -0.86 -5.66
C LEU A 185 12.96 -0.10 -4.54
N TYR A 186 13.41 -0.80 -3.49
CA TYR A 186 14.18 -0.22 -2.39
C TYR A 186 15.44 0.50 -2.89
N LYS A 187 16.20 -0.12 -3.82
CA LYS A 187 17.40 0.50 -4.37
C LYS A 187 17.13 1.88 -4.99
N HIS A 188 16.02 2.02 -5.71
CA HIS A 188 15.67 3.25 -6.44
C HIS A 188 14.82 4.24 -5.63
N THR A 189 14.38 3.88 -4.43
CA THR A 189 13.63 4.78 -3.55
C THR A 189 14.60 5.73 -2.84
N PRO A 190 14.29 7.04 -2.72
CA PRO A 190 15.06 7.98 -1.90
C PRO A 190 15.01 7.64 -0.40
N HIS A 191 15.94 8.19 0.40
CA HIS A 191 15.87 8.11 1.86
C HIS A 191 14.86 9.12 2.44
N PRO A 192 14.23 8.82 3.59
CA PRO A 192 14.45 7.66 4.46
C PRO A 192 13.69 6.42 3.99
N LYS A 193 14.36 5.28 3.96
CA LYS A 193 13.77 4.00 3.53
C LYS A 193 14.31 2.82 4.34
N ARG A 194 13.51 1.78 4.47
CA ARG A 194 13.87 0.51 5.11
C ARG A 194 13.42 -0.68 4.26
N LEU A 195 14.15 -1.79 4.34
CA LEU A 195 13.76 -3.08 3.76
C LEU A 195 13.86 -4.16 4.83
N LYS A 196 12.77 -4.86 5.08
CA LYS A 196 12.72 -6.04 5.94
C LYS A 196 12.34 -7.25 5.11
N LEU A 197 13.25 -8.18 5.00
CA LEU A 197 13.00 -9.49 4.40
C LEU A 197 12.60 -10.47 5.49
N ILE A 198 11.55 -11.25 5.21
CA ILE A 198 11.01 -12.27 6.08
C ILE A 198 11.48 -13.62 5.56
N THR A 199 12.45 -14.19 6.24
CA THR A 199 13.03 -15.49 5.86
C THR A 199 11.97 -16.57 5.85
N GLY A 200 11.84 -17.28 4.74
CA GLY A 200 10.86 -18.36 4.54
C GLY A 200 9.43 -17.88 4.27
N GLY A 201 9.12 -16.59 4.42
CA GLY A 201 7.79 -16.05 4.10
C GLY A 201 7.47 -16.13 2.62
N GLY A 202 6.24 -16.52 2.29
CA GLY A 202 5.67 -16.53 0.94
C GLY A 202 4.89 -15.25 0.65
N HIS A 203 4.08 -15.29 -0.43
CA HIS A 203 3.34 -14.12 -0.91
C HIS A 203 2.28 -13.59 0.06
N ASN A 204 1.57 -14.50 0.74
CA ASN A 204 0.41 -14.15 1.58
C ASN A 204 0.61 -14.49 3.07
N ASP A 205 1.73 -15.07 3.46
CA ASP A 205 1.97 -15.56 4.81
C ASP A 205 3.17 -14.93 5.52
N SER A 206 3.82 -13.94 4.91
CA SER A 206 4.99 -13.25 5.46
C SER A 206 4.77 -12.76 6.89
N ALA A 207 3.58 -12.23 7.19
CA ALA A 207 3.22 -11.80 8.54
C ALA A 207 3.11 -12.97 9.53
N THR A 208 2.63 -14.13 9.11
CA THR A 208 2.50 -15.32 9.94
C THR A 208 3.86 -15.98 10.19
N VAL A 209 4.66 -16.12 9.14
CA VAL A 209 6.02 -16.69 9.21
C VAL A 209 6.96 -15.77 9.98
N GLY A 210 6.88 -14.47 9.74
CA GLY A 210 7.73 -13.46 10.38
C GLY A 210 7.37 -13.17 11.84
N GLY A 211 6.13 -13.44 12.25
CA GLY A 211 5.66 -13.25 13.61
C GLY A 211 6.07 -11.90 14.20
N ASN A 212 6.73 -11.93 15.35
CA ASN A 212 7.19 -10.71 16.04
C ASN A 212 8.15 -9.87 15.18
N ALA A 213 9.03 -10.49 14.38
CA ALA A 213 9.98 -9.74 13.56
C ALA A 213 9.29 -8.89 12.48
N TYR A 214 8.17 -9.37 11.95
CA TYR A 214 7.31 -8.61 11.02
C TYR A 214 6.64 -7.44 11.75
N LEU A 215 6.02 -7.70 12.90
CA LEU A 215 5.30 -6.68 13.67
C LEU A 215 6.25 -5.60 14.19
N THR A 216 7.41 -5.98 14.71
CA THR A 216 8.46 -5.06 15.19
C THR A 216 8.95 -4.17 14.04
N ALA A 217 9.13 -4.69 12.82
CA ALA A 217 9.58 -3.87 11.70
C ALA A 217 8.59 -2.73 11.38
N ILE A 218 7.27 -2.98 11.48
CA ILE A 218 6.24 -1.96 11.31
C ILE A 218 6.24 -0.99 12.50
N ALA A 219 6.25 -1.50 13.73
CA ALA A 219 6.23 -0.67 14.94
C ALA A 219 7.43 0.27 15.01
N ASP A 220 8.64 -0.22 14.74
CA ASP A 220 9.88 0.57 14.71
C ASP A 220 9.86 1.64 13.60
N PHE A 221 9.29 1.27 12.44
CA PHE A 221 9.13 2.24 11.35
C PHE A 221 8.21 3.38 11.77
N VAL A 222 7.05 3.08 12.35
CA VAL A 222 6.09 4.06 12.84
C VAL A 222 6.70 4.92 13.94
N ALA A 223 7.34 4.31 14.93
CA ALA A 223 7.93 5.04 16.05
C ALA A 223 8.99 6.08 15.61
N VAL A 224 9.78 5.74 14.59
CA VAL A 224 10.80 6.67 14.06
C VAL A 224 10.17 7.79 13.24
N THR A 225 9.18 7.47 12.39
CA THR A 225 8.55 8.47 11.52
C THR A 225 7.67 9.44 12.31
N SER A 226 6.91 8.98 13.30
CA SER A 226 6.07 9.84 14.15
C SER A 226 6.93 10.81 14.97
N ARG A 227 8.06 10.37 15.53
CA ARG A 227 8.99 11.26 16.26
C ARG A 227 9.57 12.36 15.36
N ALA A 228 9.99 12.00 14.15
CA ALA A 228 10.52 12.97 13.19
C ALA A 228 9.49 14.03 12.81
N GLN A 229 8.23 13.64 12.66
CA GLN A 229 7.13 14.56 12.35
C GLN A 229 6.80 15.49 13.53
N SER A 230 6.76 14.99 14.76
CA SER A 230 6.55 15.80 15.95
C SER A 230 7.63 16.89 16.07
N ALA A 231 8.90 16.54 15.88
CA ALA A 231 10.00 17.49 15.92
C ALA A 231 9.88 18.61 14.87
N VAL A 232 9.39 18.30 13.65
CA VAL A 232 9.16 19.29 12.59
C VAL A 232 7.99 20.21 12.91
N ILE A 233 6.92 19.69 13.56
CA ILE A 233 5.77 20.49 13.96
C ILE A 233 6.16 21.44 15.09
N ASP A 234 6.87 20.96 16.11
CA ASP A 234 7.34 21.76 17.24
C ASP A 234 8.27 22.91 16.81
N SER A 235 9.16 22.67 15.81
CA SER A 235 10.02 23.71 15.27
C SER A 235 9.26 24.83 14.56
N LYS A 236 8.15 24.51 13.87
CA LYS A 236 7.32 25.50 13.16
C LYS A 236 6.40 26.30 14.07
N ILE A 237 6.10 25.82 15.29
CA ILE A 237 5.31 26.55 16.29
C ILE A 237 6.19 27.54 17.08
N SER A 238 7.50 27.30 17.09
CA SER A 238 8.49 28.11 17.83
C SER A 238 9.07 29.28 17.02
N GLU A 239 8.72 29.39 15.74
CA GLU A 239 8.99 30.54 14.85
C GLU A 239 7.77 31.49 14.76
#